data_1dd921c9c720e21456fd299078bcf21f
#
_entry.id   1dd921c9c720e21456fd299078bcf21f
#
_cell.length_a   1.000
_cell.length_b   1.000
_cell.length_c   1.000
_cell.angle_alpha   90.00
_cell.angle_beta   90.00
_cell.angle_gamma   90.00
#
_symmetry.space_group_name_H-M   'P 1'
#
loop_
_entity.id
_entity.type
_entity.pdbx_description
1 polymer ?
#
loop_
_entity_poly.entity_id
_entity_poly.type
_entity_poly.pdbx_seq_one_letter_code
_entity_poly.pdbx_strand_id
1 'polypeptide(L)'
;MKKLNLLLLGCFLAPSTLMAQELKEGYISWGFESQEFPNRLRNWSKTNPKINEDDNFFISRVKPKVRFRNPDTQVRTNITAENDKRLIAWLPWNVPSKNALPDGVFDSEVFSMWPYVTHWGDWNCGLGRIPAALLDVAHKNGVPVSSVAGIPYGNLDGGWRSALETLSKVEIDKAAAYMNYYGYDGFGYNSEYTEIYTRGRVTKAIKDFHVNLNRAMKSLNPIFENVWYDGTQENGSRYFDQGLTDNNKNVFGVEGSEAASLFFNYNWNRPWLLSQSVEKAKEIHRDPLYLYAGINMQGGEPHSTPRWTLLKNYPISIGLWGAHSQNMFFESRGEKGSDPETK
;
A
#
# COMPACT_ATOMS: atom_id res chain seq x y z
N MET A 1 3.61 -25.51 59.75
CA MET A 1 3.77 -25.84 58.35
C MET A 1 2.62 -25.30 57.50
N LYS A 2 2.40 -23.98 57.40
CA LYS A 2 1.33 -23.34 56.60
C LYS A 2 1.73 -21.93 56.06
N LYS A 3 3.01 -21.65 55.85
CA LYS A 3 3.43 -20.32 55.34
C LYS A 3 4.41 -20.38 54.14
N LEU A 4 4.56 -21.56 53.51
CA LEU A 4 5.53 -21.70 52.40
C LEU A 4 4.85 -21.78 51.01
N ASN A 5 3.53 -21.88 50.91
CA ASN A 5 2.82 -22.08 49.66
C ASN A 5 2.27 -20.78 49.01
N LEU A 6 2.47 -19.61 49.64
CA LEU A 6 1.95 -18.35 49.06
C LEU A 6 2.98 -17.55 48.28
N LEU A 7 4.27 -17.91 48.40
CA LEU A 7 5.35 -17.17 47.68
C LEU A 7 5.70 -17.73 46.30
N LEU A 8 5.23 -18.93 45.99
CA LEU A 8 5.47 -19.57 44.68
C LEU A 8 4.44 -19.25 43.60
N LEU A 9 3.27 -18.73 43.98
CA LEU A 9 2.23 -18.35 43.00
C LEU A 9 2.41 -16.93 42.42
N GLY A 10 3.17 -16.08 43.12
CA GLY A 10 3.40 -14.69 42.68
C GLY A 10 4.49 -14.53 41.62
N CYS A 11 5.41 -15.49 41.53
CA CYS A 11 6.55 -15.39 40.60
C CYS A 11 6.26 -15.92 39.18
N PHE A 12 5.16 -16.62 38.98
CA PHE A 12 4.83 -17.17 37.65
C PHE A 12 3.88 -16.31 36.80
N LEU A 13 3.26 -15.28 37.38
CA LEU A 13 2.35 -14.39 36.65
C LEU A 13 3.02 -13.11 36.13
N ALA A 14 4.17 -12.72 36.68
CA ALA A 14 4.87 -11.51 36.27
C ALA A 14 5.60 -11.64 34.91
N PRO A 15 6.23 -12.78 34.56
CA PRO A 15 6.95 -12.89 33.27
C PRO A 15 6.01 -12.97 32.06
N SER A 16 4.81 -13.56 32.22
CA SER A 16 3.90 -13.73 31.10
C SER A 16 3.16 -12.44 30.68
N THR A 17 2.96 -11.53 31.61
CA THR A 17 2.36 -10.23 31.29
C THR A 17 3.36 -9.25 30.69
N LEU A 18 4.63 -9.31 31.10
CA LEU A 18 5.71 -8.52 30.51
C LEU A 18 6.03 -9.00 29.09
N MET A 19 6.12 -10.32 28.86
CA MET A 19 6.37 -10.86 27.54
C MET A 19 5.21 -10.61 26.58
N ALA A 20 3.97 -10.65 27.05
CA ALA A 20 2.79 -10.34 26.23
C ALA A 20 2.70 -8.84 25.89
N GLN A 21 3.29 -7.98 26.69
CA GLN A 21 3.32 -6.53 26.44
C GLN A 21 4.44 -6.17 25.48
N GLU A 22 5.63 -6.75 25.60
CA GLU A 22 6.73 -6.59 24.64
C GLU A 22 6.34 -7.12 23.24
N LEU A 23 5.66 -8.26 23.15
CA LEU A 23 5.17 -8.79 21.90
C LEU A 23 4.08 -7.90 21.24
N LYS A 24 3.37 -7.08 22.01
CA LYS A 24 2.37 -6.14 21.43
C LYS A 24 3.01 -4.87 20.89
N GLU A 25 4.13 -4.44 21.39
CA GLU A 25 4.78 -3.21 20.96
C GLU A 25 5.69 -3.41 19.73
N GLY A 26 6.14 -4.62 19.46
CA GLY A 26 7.02 -4.95 18.33
C GLY A 26 6.31 -5.29 17.03
N TYR A 27 5.02 -5.54 17.04
CA TYR A 27 4.30 -6.05 15.87
C TYR A 27 3.39 -5.01 15.25
N ILE A 28 3.15 -5.22 13.96
CA ILE A 28 2.26 -4.48 13.12
C ILE A 28 1.00 -4.15 13.90
N SER A 29 0.91 -2.92 14.40
CA SER A 29 -0.30 -2.49 15.04
C SER A 29 -1.32 -2.18 13.95
N TRP A 30 -2.47 -2.81 14.03
CA TRP A 30 -3.65 -2.42 13.29
C TRP A 30 -4.18 -1.05 13.72
N GLY A 31 -3.58 -0.44 14.71
CA GLY A 31 -3.85 0.92 15.09
C GLY A 31 -3.40 1.82 13.96
N PHE A 32 -4.30 2.59 13.43
CA PHE A 32 -4.03 3.74 12.58
C PHE A 32 -3.21 4.76 13.38
N GLU A 33 -2.00 4.39 13.73
CA GLU A 33 -1.04 5.29 14.38
C GLU A 33 -0.51 6.26 13.34
N SER A 34 -1.40 7.13 12.91
CA SER A 34 -1.17 8.10 11.85
C SER A 34 0.08 8.94 12.07
N GLN A 35 0.47 9.15 13.34
CA GLN A 35 1.59 10.02 13.72
C GLN A 35 2.94 9.31 13.81
N GLU A 36 2.97 8.02 13.94
CA GLU A 36 4.22 7.30 14.20
C GLU A 36 5.22 7.45 13.06
N PHE A 37 4.80 7.15 11.85
CA PHE A 37 5.69 7.20 10.68
C PHE A 37 6.24 8.60 10.41
N PRO A 38 5.42 9.68 10.33
CA PRO A 38 5.94 11.02 10.12
C PRO A 38 6.92 11.47 11.20
N ASN A 39 6.70 11.09 12.45
CA ASN A 39 7.62 11.40 13.55
C ASN A 39 8.92 10.60 13.43
N ARG A 40 8.84 9.32 13.10
CA ARG A 40 10.00 8.47 12.86
C ARG A 40 10.83 9.03 11.70
N LEU A 41 10.22 9.35 10.58
CA LEU A 41 10.90 9.92 9.42
C LEU A 41 11.55 11.27 9.76
N ARG A 42 10.86 12.15 10.50
CA ARG A 42 11.41 13.43 10.93
C ARG A 42 12.64 13.29 11.81
N ASN A 43 12.64 12.29 12.69
CA ASN A 43 13.74 12.06 13.66
C ASN A 43 14.87 11.18 13.10
N TRP A 44 14.65 10.52 11.97
CA TRP A 44 15.63 9.64 11.35
C TRP A 44 16.87 10.42 10.86
N SER A 45 18.03 9.77 10.91
CA SER A 45 19.30 10.32 10.42
C SER A 45 20.14 9.24 9.76
N LYS A 46 20.84 9.58 8.68
CA LYS A 46 21.78 8.67 8.01
C LYS A 46 22.93 8.23 8.93
N THR A 47 23.33 9.05 9.87
CA THR A 47 24.43 8.77 10.82
C THR A 47 23.98 7.90 11.98
N ASN A 48 22.70 7.94 12.30
CA ASN A 48 22.07 7.06 13.29
C ASN A 48 20.72 6.59 12.73
N PRO A 49 20.73 5.66 11.78
CA PRO A 49 19.53 5.25 11.06
C PRO A 49 18.57 4.46 11.97
N LYS A 50 19.07 3.72 12.93
CA LYS A 50 18.23 2.93 13.84
C LYS A 50 17.50 3.84 14.82
N ILE A 51 16.18 3.74 14.82
CA ILE A 51 15.31 4.51 15.72
C ILE A 51 14.93 3.67 16.94
N ASN A 52 14.82 2.35 16.76
CA ASN A 52 14.52 1.39 17.81
C ASN A 52 15.13 0.01 17.48
N GLU A 53 15.06 -0.92 18.40
CA GLU A 53 15.64 -2.27 18.23
C GLU A 53 14.97 -3.08 17.12
N ASP A 54 13.70 -2.79 16.81
CA ASP A 54 12.91 -3.48 15.80
C ASP A 54 13.23 -3.04 14.37
N ASP A 55 14.03 -2.01 14.19
CA ASP A 55 14.32 -1.48 12.84
C ASP A 55 14.91 -2.52 11.89
N ASN A 56 15.70 -3.47 12.41
CA ASN A 56 16.23 -4.56 11.58
C ASN A 56 15.15 -5.43 10.96
N PHE A 57 13.99 -5.49 11.59
CA PHE A 57 12.85 -6.24 11.13
C PHE A 57 12.16 -5.60 9.92
N PHE A 58 12.32 -4.29 9.75
CA PHE A 58 11.71 -3.49 8.69
C PHE A 58 12.70 -3.05 7.60
N ILE A 59 13.99 -3.43 7.69
CA ILE A 59 15.01 -3.04 6.71
C ILE A 59 15.15 -4.16 5.67
N SER A 60 14.68 -3.92 4.45
CA SER A 60 14.92 -4.82 3.34
C SER A 60 16.40 -4.85 2.96
N ARG A 61 16.91 -6.07 2.73
CA ARG A 61 18.29 -6.32 2.30
C ARG A 61 18.38 -6.70 0.82
N VAL A 62 17.25 -6.77 0.15
CA VAL A 62 17.14 -7.13 -1.26
C VAL A 62 16.67 -5.91 -2.04
N LYS A 63 17.45 -5.49 -3.02
CA LYS A 63 16.99 -4.48 -3.97
C LYS A 63 16.03 -5.11 -4.98
N PRO A 64 15.03 -4.37 -5.46
CA PRO A 64 14.11 -4.89 -6.47
C PRO A 64 14.88 -5.38 -7.70
N LYS A 65 14.64 -6.62 -8.07
CA LYS A 65 15.17 -7.12 -9.34
C LYS A 65 14.48 -6.41 -10.49
N VAL A 66 15.24 -6.08 -11.51
CA VAL A 66 14.66 -5.76 -12.81
C VAL A 66 13.84 -6.98 -13.24
N ARG A 67 12.56 -6.79 -13.45
CA ARG A 67 11.66 -7.87 -13.86
C ARG A 67 12.11 -8.30 -15.26
N PHE A 68 12.75 -9.45 -15.31
CA PHE A 68 13.22 -10.01 -16.55
C PHE A 68 12.01 -10.61 -17.28
N ARG A 69 11.58 -9.96 -18.33
CA ARG A 69 10.54 -10.46 -19.22
C ARG A 69 11.23 -11.18 -20.38
N ASN A 70 11.45 -12.46 -20.20
CA ASN A 70 11.87 -13.31 -21.30
C ASN A 70 10.60 -13.85 -21.97
N PRO A 71 10.32 -13.52 -23.26
CA PRO A 71 9.16 -14.01 -24.00
C PRO A 71 9.07 -15.53 -23.99
N ASP A 72 10.21 -16.22 -24.00
CA ASP A 72 10.27 -17.70 -24.07
C ASP A 72 9.88 -18.39 -22.75
N THR A 73 9.87 -17.67 -21.63
CA THR A 73 9.54 -18.21 -20.31
C THR A 73 8.24 -17.67 -19.74
N GLN A 74 7.53 -16.82 -20.47
CA GLN A 74 6.26 -16.25 -20.02
C GLN A 74 5.07 -17.07 -20.49
N VAL A 75 4.08 -17.19 -19.62
CA VAL A 75 2.78 -17.82 -19.92
C VAL A 75 2.03 -17.10 -21.05
N ARG A 76 2.42 -15.85 -21.36
CA ARG A 76 1.85 -15.06 -22.44
C ARG A 76 2.89 -14.84 -23.54
N THR A 77 2.55 -15.25 -24.74
CA THR A 77 3.46 -15.18 -25.90
C THR A 77 3.43 -13.85 -26.68
N ASN A 78 2.50 -12.94 -26.38
CA ASN A 78 2.29 -11.72 -27.18
C ASN A 78 2.37 -10.43 -26.36
N ILE A 79 3.23 -10.41 -25.34
CA ILE A 79 3.41 -9.21 -24.51
C ILE A 79 4.56 -8.38 -25.08
N THR A 80 4.23 -7.20 -25.59
CA THR A 80 5.21 -6.14 -25.80
C THR A 80 5.30 -5.29 -24.54
N ALA A 81 6.49 -4.91 -24.11
CA ALA A 81 6.73 -4.13 -22.90
C ALA A 81 5.94 -2.80 -22.90
N GLU A 82 5.63 -2.27 -24.06
CA GLU A 82 4.94 -1.00 -24.28
C GLU A 82 3.42 -1.07 -24.08
N ASN A 83 2.83 -2.27 -24.20
CA ASN A 83 1.36 -2.45 -24.11
C ASN A 83 0.93 -3.31 -22.92
N ASP A 84 1.83 -3.58 -22.02
CA ASP A 84 1.58 -4.53 -20.94
C ASP A 84 0.89 -3.84 -19.77
N LYS A 85 -0.33 -4.26 -19.54
CA LYS A 85 -1.08 -3.77 -18.38
C LYS A 85 -0.36 -4.15 -17.09
N ARG A 86 -0.32 -3.20 -16.19
CA ARG A 86 0.18 -3.38 -14.85
C ARG A 86 -0.94 -3.96 -13.97
N LEU A 87 -0.57 -4.64 -12.92
CA LEU A 87 -1.49 -5.13 -11.90
C LEU A 87 -0.96 -4.74 -10.54
N ILE A 88 -1.65 -3.81 -9.90
CA ILE A 88 -1.39 -3.47 -8.51
C ILE A 88 -2.33 -4.26 -7.60
N ALA A 89 -1.76 -4.85 -6.55
CA ALA A 89 -2.52 -5.56 -5.53
C ALA A 89 -2.41 -4.80 -4.21
N TRP A 90 -3.50 -4.22 -3.74
CA TRP A 90 -3.64 -3.64 -2.41
C TRP A 90 -4.26 -4.67 -1.49
N LEU A 91 -3.39 -5.31 -0.71
CA LEU A 91 -3.77 -6.45 0.10
C LEU A 91 -3.66 -6.11 1.58
N PRO A 92 -4.77 -6.20 2.34
CA PRO A 92 -4.66 -6.31 3.77
C PRO A 92 -4.07 -7.67 4.13
N TRP A 93 -2.99 -7.66 4.90
CA TRP A 93 -2.50 -8.87 5.55
C TRP A 93 -3.52 -9.37 6.55
N ASN A 94 -3.59 -10.67 6.72
CA ASN A 94 -4.67 -11.27 7.47
C ASN A 94 -4.71 -10.84 8.94
N VAL A 95 -5.90 -10.51 9.36
CA VAL A 95 -6.27 -9.97 10.66
C VAL A 95 -6.06 -10.90 11.86
N PRO A 96 -6.26 -12.22 11.78
CA PRO A 96 -6.05 -13.09 12.93
C PRO A 96 -4.62 -13.14 13.43
N SER A 97 -3.67 -12.85 12.57
CA SER A 97 -2.25 -12.90 12.87
C SER A 97 -1.69 -11.64 13.53
N LYS A 98 -2.52 -10.89 14.20
CA LYS A 98 -2.13 -9.68 14.93
C LYS A 98 -1.00 -9.86 15.93
N ASN A 99 -0.74 -11.08 16.33
CA ASN A 99 0.06 -11.36 17.52
C ASN A 99 1.43 -11.96 17.23
N ALA A 100 1.68 -12.44 16.03
CA ALA A 100 2.98 -12.98 15.71
C ALA A 100 3.22 -12.96 14.21
N LEU A 101 4.32 -12.39 13.81
CA LEU A 101 4.74 -12.38 12.42
C LEU A 101 4.94 -13.77 11.82
N PRO A 102 5.51 -14.73 12.54
CA PRO A 102 5.54 -16.10 12.06
C PRO A 102 4.16 -16.62 11.71
N ASP A 103 3.15 -16.36 12.52
CA ASP A 103 1.78 -16.79 12.25
C ASP A 103 1.22 -16.14 10.99
N GLY A 104 1.39 -14.81 10.85
CA GLY A 104 0.91 -14.10 9.69
C GLY A 104 1.60 -14.46 8.38
N VAL A 105 2.87 -14.75 8.42
CA VAL A 105 3.65 -15.04 7.22
C VAL A 105 3.55 -16.51 6.81
N PHE A 106 3.39 -17.40 7.76
CA PHE A 106 3.45 -18.86 7.49
C PHE A 106 2.09 -19.55 7.54
N ASP A 107 1.16 -19.08 8.37
CA ASP A 107 -0.12 -19.77 8.53
C ASP A 107 -1.21 -19.29 7.59
N SER A 108 -1.18 -18.05 7.17
CA SER A 108 -2.33 -17.49 6.49
C SER A 108 -2.08 -17.08 5.06
N GLU A 109 -0.84 -16.77 4.68
CA GLU A 109 -0.68 -16.05 3.43
C GLU A 109 0.55 -16.45 2.64
N VAL A 110 0.42 -17.54 1.91
CA VAL A 110 1.37 -17.87 0.86
C VAL A 110 0.90 -17.18 -0.42
N PHE A 111 1.49 -16.02 -0.72
CA PHE A 111 1.21 -15.37 -1.99
C PHE A 111 2.09 -16.00 -3.09
N SER A 112 1.46 -16.66 -4.04
CA SER A 112 2.13 -17.32 -5.17
C SER A 112 2.02 -16.57 -6.51
N MET A 113 1.25 -15.49 -6.55
CA MET A 113 0.93 -14.75 -7.78
C MET A 113 1.94 -13.66 -8.15
N TRP A 114 3.15 -13.68 -7.59
CA TRP A 114 4.22 -12.72 -7.87
C TRP A 114 4.48 -12.48 -9.36
N PRO A 115 4.44 -13.49 -10.26
CA PRO A 115 4.65 -13.26 -11.68
C PRO A 115 3.63 -12.37 -12.35
N TYR A 116 2.45 -12.23 -11.77
CA TYR A 116 1.34 -11.44 -12.33
C TYR A 116 1.23 -10.04 -11.73
N VAL A 117 1.72 -9.85 -10.51
CA VAL A 117 1.67 -8.55 -9.81
C VAL A 117 2.85 -7.70 -10.24
N THR A 118 2.58 -6.44 -10.57
CA THR A 118 3.60 -5.45 -10.93
C THR A 118 3.88 -4.46 -9.82
N HIS A 119 3.01 -4.38 -8.82
CA HIS A 119 3.16 -3.53 -7.65
C HIS A 119 2.32 -4.08 -6.50
N TRP A 120 2.88 -4.07 -5.30
CA TRP A 120 2.19 -4.49 -4.09
C TRP A 120 1.97 -3.29 -3.16
N GLY A 121 0.75 -3.10 -2.69
CA GLY A 121 0.43 -2.14 -1.65
C GLY A 121 0.14 -2.85 -0.34
N ASP A 122 0.97 -2.60 0.66
CA ASP A 122 0.80 -3.18 1.98
C ASP A 122 -0.17 -2.34 2.82
N TRP A 123 -1.40 -2.83 2.92
CA TRP A 123 -2.49 -2.12 3.59
C TRP A 123 -2.49 -2.26 5.12
N ASN A 124 -1.98 -3.35 5.64
CA ASN A 124 -2.14 -3.69 7.06
C ASN A 124 -1.08 -3.12 7.97
N CYS A 125 0.03 -2.80 7.39
CA CYS A 125 1.07 -2.15 8.14
C CYS A 125 0.78 -0.65 8.12
N GLY A 126 0.66 -0.04 9.23
CA GLY A 126 0.62 1.42 9.28
C GLY A 126 1.71 2.02 8.40
N LEU A 127 1.55 3.25 7.98
CA LEU A 127 2.48 3.89 7.05
C LEU A 127 3.94 3.71 7.52
N GLY A 128 4.79 3.17 6.64
CA GLY A 128 6.21 2.96 6.91
C GLY A 128 6.57 1.78 7.82
N ARG A 129 5.70 0.78 7.93
CA ARG A 129 5.96 -0.45 8.68
C ARG A 129 5.76 -1.70 7.84
N ILE A 130 6.48 -1.80 6.74
CA ILE A 130 6.46 -2.99 5.89
C ILE A 130 7.50 -3.98 6.40
N PRO A 131 7.13 -5.23 6.74
CA PRO A 131 8.10 -6.23 7.16
C PRO A 131 9.17 -6.48 6.10
N ALA A 132 10.42 -6.56 6.53
CA ALA A 132 11.54 -6.83 5.62
C ALA A 132 11.37 -8.14 4.84
N ALA A 133 10.79 -9.14 5.45
CA ALA A 133 10.52 -10.43 4.81
C ALA A 133 9.59 -10.27 3.59
N LEU A 134 8.57 -9.42 3.68
CA LEU A 134 7.69 -9.11 2.55
C LEU A 134 8.43 -8.33 1.47
N LEU A 135 9.14 -7.28 1.85
CA LEU A 135 9.96 -6.51 0.92
C LEU A 135 10.96 -7.40 0.17
N ASP A 136 11.67 -8.25 0.90
CA ASP A 136 12.70 -9.11 0.34
C ASP A 136 12.12 -10.14 -0.66
N VAL A 137 10.97 -10.73 -0.36
CA VAL A 137 10.35 -11.70 -1.27
C VAL A 137 9.75 -11.01 -2.49
N ALA A 138 9.11 -9.87 -2.32
CA ALA A 138 8.58 -9.07 -3.43
C ALA A 138 9.71 -8.61 -4.35
N HIS A 139 10.78 -8.06 -3.79
CA HIS A 139 11.95 -7.59 -4.52
C HIS A 139 12.66 -8.72 -5.29
N LYS A 140 12.76 -9.93 -4.71
CA LYS A 140 13.27 -11.11 -5.42
C LYS A 140 12.44 -11.47 -6.64
N ASN A 141 11.16 -11.14 -6.63
CA ASN A 141 10.25 -11.34 -7.76
C ASN A 141 10.13 -10.09 -8.68
N GLY A 142 10.88 -9.03 -8.41
CA GLY A 142 10.84 -7.79 -9.18
C GLY A 142 9.55 -6.99 -8.98
N VAL A 143 8.93 -7.11 -7.81
CA VAL A 143 7.70 -6.41 -7.44
C VAL A 143 8.03 -5.33 -6.42
N PRO A 144 7.82 -4.04 -6.74
CA PRO A 144 7.91 -2.95 -5.78
C PRO A 144 6.79 -3.01 -4.75
N VAL A 145 7.07 -2.50 -3.55
CA VAL A 145 6.12 -2.49 -2.43
C VAL A 145 5.94 -1.09 -1.89
N SER A 146 4.72 -0.60 -1.89
CA SER A 146 4.34 0.65 -1.24
C SER A 146 3.65 0.41 0.11
N SER A 147 3.90 1.33 1.04
CA SER A 147 3.18 1.39 2.32
C SER A 147 1.88 2.16 2.15
N VAL A 148 0.75 1.58 2.51
CA VAL A 148 -0.57 2.19 2.30
C VAL A 148 -1.11 2.82 3.57
N ALA A 149 -1.43 4.10 3.50
CA ALA A 149 -2.13 4.83 4.55
C ALA A 149 -3.64 4.60 4.45
N GLY A 150 -4.20 3.90 5.43
CA GLY A 150 -5.64 3.68 5.55
C GLY A 150 -6.35 4.88 6.17
N ILE A 151 -6.43 6.00 5.47
CA ILE A 151 -7.10 7.21 5.98
C ILE A 151 -8.61 6.95 6.05
N PRO A 152 -9.24 7.11 7.22
CA PRO A 152 -10.66 6.82 7.37
C PRO A 152 -11.56 7.70 6.52
N TYR A 153 -12.67 7.12 6.10
CA TYR A 153 -13.75 7.86 5.47
C TYR A 153 -14.31 8.94 6.41
N GLY A 154 -14.44 10.17 5.93
CA GLY A 154 -14.97 11.27 6.72
C GLY A 154 -14.17 12.56 6.56
N ASN A 155 -14.24 13.43 7.55
CA ASN A 155 -13.43 14.64 7.57
C ASN A 155 -11.98 14.31 7.95
N LEU A 156 -11.04 14.92 7.26
CA LEU A 156 -9.64 14.85 7.65
C LEU A 156 -9.45 15.65 8.95
N ASP A 157 -9.27 14.95 10.04
CA ASP A 157 -9.13 15.55 11.37
C ASP A 157 -8.06 14.84 12.21
N GLY A 158 -7.89 15.35 13.44
CA GLY A 158 -7.07 14.73 14.48
C GLY A 158 -5.70 14.26 14.02
N GLY A 159 -5.43 13.01 14.31
CA GLY A 159 -4.13 12.36 14.09
C GLY A 159 -3.72 12.31 12.62
N TRP A 160 -4.64 12.00 11.72
CA TRP A 160 -4.33 11.92 10.29
C TRP A 160 -3.99 13.27 9.67
N ARG A 161 -4.73 14.33 10.03
CA ARG A 161 -4.38 15.68 9.57
C ARG A 161 -2.97 16.05 10.01
N SER A 162 -2.67 15.90 11.28
CA SER A 162 -1.36 16.20 11.84
C SER A 162 -0.25 15.35 11.23
N ALA A 163 -0.53 14.08 10.96
CA ALA A 163 0.42 13.17 10.30
C ALA A 163 0.77 13.65 8.89
N LEU A 164 -0.22 13.94 8.07
CA LEU A 164 -0.01 14.41 6.70
C LEU A 164 0.65 15.80 6.66
N GLU A 165 0.27 16.69 7.57
CA GLU A 165 0.94 18.00 7.71
C GLU A 165 2.40 17.86 8.15
N THR A 166 2.71 16.88 9.00
CA THR A 166 4.08 16.60 9.42
C THR A 166 4.88 15.99 8.28
N LEU A 167 4.30 14.99 7.60
CA LEU A 167 4.94 14.32 6.47
C LEU A 167 5.28 15.31 5.34
N SER A 168 4.34 16.18 4.99
CA SER A 168 4.54 17.16 3.91
C SER A 168 5.65 18.19 4.17
N LYS A 169 6.10 18.30 5.41
CA LYS A 169 7.17 19.23 5.83
C LYS A 169 8.53 18.56 5.99
N VAL A 170 8.60 17.25 5.79
CA VAL A 170 9.89 16.53 5.87
C VAL A 170 10.75 16.93 4.66
N GLU A 171 12.02 17.13 4.91
CA GLU A 171 13.00 17.41 3.85
C GLU A 171 13.06 16.26 2.86
N ILE A 172 13.00 16.57 1.57
CA ILE A 172 12.90 15.57 0.50
C ILE A 172 14.10 14.64 0.48
N ASP A 173 15.31 15.16 0.63
CA ASP A 173 16.53 14.32 0.65
C ASP A 173 16.53 13.36 1.84
N LYS A 174 16.02 13.77 2.98
CA LYS A 174 15.83 12.91 4.14
C LYS A 174 14.80 11.82 3.86
N ALA A 175 13.65 12.19 3.29
CA ALA A 175 12.61 11.22 2.93
C ALA A 175 13.12 10.20 1.90
N ALA A 176 13.78 10.66 0.85
CA ALA A 176 14.36 9.78 -0.16
C ALA A 176 15.43 8.83 0.44
N ALA A 177 16.29 9.36 1.31
CA ALA A 177 17.29 8.55 1.98
C ALA A 177 16.70 7.51 2.92
N TYR A 178 15.61 7.86 3.62
CA TYR A 178 14.84 6.94 4.47
C TYR A 178 14.21 5.81 3.64
N MET A 179 13.46 6.17 2.58
CA MET A 179 12.82 5.19 1.71
C MET A 179 13.84 4.21 1.12
N ASN A 180 14.97 4.73 0.64
CA ASN A 180 16.04 3.88 0.09
C ASN A 180 16.72 3.02 1.16
N TYR A 181 16.81 3.48 2.40
CA TYR A 181 17.40 2.73 3.51
C TYR A 181 16.54 1.53 3.92
N TYR A 182 15.23 1.74 4.09
CA TYR A 182 14.28 0.68 4.44
C TYR A 182 13.88 -0.18 3.24
N GLY A 183 14.03 0.32 2.03
CA GLY A 183 13.69 -0.39 0.80
C GLY A 183 12.22 -0.24 0.41
N TYR A 184 11.56 0.83 0.81
CA TYR A 184 10.18 1.12 0.43
C TYR A 184 10.13 1.73 -0.98
N ASP A 185 9.18 1.28 -1.79
CA ASP A 185 9.09 1.67 -3.20
C ASP A 185 7.94 2.63 -3.49
N GLY A 186 7.31 3.18 -2.47
CA GLY A 186 6.27 4.18 -2.63
C GLY A 186 5.32 4.28 -1.45
N PHE A 187 4.35 5.18 -1.63
CA PHE A 187 3.21 5.36 -0.74
C PHE A 187 1.91 5.06 -1.47
N GLY A 188 0.96 4.45 -0.77
CA GLY A 188 -0.42 4.35 -1.19
C GLY A 188 -1.33 5.12 -0.25
N TYR A 189 -2.41 5.68 -0.76
CA TYR A 189 -3.38 6.41 0.06
C TYR A 189 -4.80 5.94 -0.20
N ASN A 190 -5.45 5.44 0.84
CA ASN A 190 -6.91 5.36 0.88
C ASN A 190 -7.47 6.76 1.11
N SER A 191 -7.52 7.54 0.05
CA SER A 191 -7.89 8.95 0.11
C SER A 191 -9.41 9.14 0.04
N GLU A 192 -10.11 8.67 1.06
CA GLU A 192 -11.58 8.77 1.17
C GLU A 192 -12.02 9.85 2.18
N TYR A 193 -11.19 10.83 2.41
CA TYR A 193 -11.48 11.90 3.35
C TYR A 193 -11.97 13.17 2.67
N THR A 194 -12.54 14.09 3.45
CA THR A 194 -12.83 15.46 3.04
C THR A 194 -11.97 16.44 3.81
N GLU A 195 -11.55 17.51 3.15
CA GLU A 195 -10.78 18.61 3.74
C GLU A 195 -11.42 19.96 3.39
N ILE A 196 -12.72 20.08 3.57
CA ILE A 196 -13.51 21.23 3.10
C ILE A 196 -13.08 22.53 3.80
N TYR A 197 -12.85 22.47 5.10
CA TYR A 197 -12.55 23.67 5.91
C TYR A 197 -11.22 24.35 5.54
N THR A 198 -10.26 23.57 5.08
CA THR A 198 -8.94 24.06 4.67
C THR A 198 -8.76 24.07 3.16
N ARG A 199 -9.82 23.77 2.41
CA ARG A 199 -9.86 23.79 0.93
C ARG A 199 -8.73 22.97 0.31
N GLY A 200 -8.47 21.80 0.84
CA GLY A 200 -7.43 20.90 0.31
C GLY A 200 -5.99 21.33 0.61
N ARG A 201 -5.75 22.19 1.57
CA ARG A 201 -4.39 22.65 1.89
C ARG A 201 -3.44 21.51 2.23
N VAL A 202 -3.91 20.54 3.02
CA VAL A 202 -3.10 19.38 3.42
C VAL A 202 -2.94 18.42 2.24
N THR A 203 -4.02 18.15 1.51
CA THR A 203 -4.01 17.33 0.30
C THR A 203 -3.03 17.87 -0.73
N LYS A 204 -3.08 19.18 -0.99
CA LYS A 204 -2.13 19.84 -1.89
C LYS A 204 -0.70 19.73 -1.39
N ALA A 205 -0.44 19.93 -0.11
CA ALA A 205 0.89 19.84 0.47
C ALA A 205 1.48 18.40 0.34
N ILE A 206 0.67 17.37 0.56
CA ILE A 206 1.06 15.98 0.35
C ILE A 206 1.32 15.69 -1.14
N LYS A 207 0.46 16.16 -2.03
CA LYS A 207 0.70 16.04 -3.47
C LYS A 207 2.04 16.69 -3.87
N ASP A 208 2.31 17.92 -3.43
CA ASP A 208 3.55 18.63 -3.73
C ASP A 208 4.78 17.91 -3.14
N PHE A 209 4.65 17.33 -1.94
CA PHE A 209 5.66 16.46 -1.33
C PHE A 209 5.96 15.26 -2.22
N HIS A 210 4.94 14.57 -2.75
CA HIS A 210 5.12 13.41 -3.63
C HIS A 210 5.75 13.76 -4.96
N VAL A 211 5.39 14.89 -5.57
CA VAL A 211 6.07 15.38 -6.79
C VAL A 211 7.57 15.53 -6.55
N ASN A 212 7.96 16.14 -5.45
CA ASN A 212 9.36 16.36 -5.12
C ASN A 212 10.08 15.06 -4.76
N LEU A 213 9.40 14.18 -4.00
CA LEU A 213 9.94 12.87 -3.62
C LEU A 213 10.14 11.97 -4.84
N ASN A 214 9.18 11.90 -5.76
CA ASN A 214 9.32 11.15 -7.01
C ASN A 214 10.55 11.60 -7.80
N ARG A 215 10.76 12.91 -7.89
CA ARG A 215 11.93 13.47 -8.58
C ARG A 215 13.24 13.06 -7.91
N ALA A 216 13.30 13.10 -6.57
CA ALA A 216 14.48 12.68 -5.82
C ALA A 216 14.72 11.15 -5.92
N MET A 217 13.65 10.37 -5.93
CA MET A 217 13.73 8.91 -6.01
C MET A 217 14.07 8.39 -7.40
N LYS A 218 13.87 9.17 -8.46
CA LYS A 218 14.10 8.73 -9.85
C LYS A 218 15.48 8.12 -10.10
N SER A 219 16.51 8.65 -9.45
CA SER A 219 17.88 8.12 -9.55
C SER A 219 18.19 7.02 -8.53
N LEU A 220 17.49 6.97 -7.41
CA LEU A 220 17.72 6.02 -6.32
C LEU A 220 16.94 4.73 -6.52
N ASN A 221 15.70 4.86 -7.01
CA ASN A 221 14.78 3.75 -7.22
C ASN A 221 13.85 4.10 -8.40
N PRO A 222 14.18 3.72 -9.63
CA PRO A 222 13.42 4.09 -10.82
C PRO A 222 12.02 3.45 -10.89
N ILE A 223 11.72 2.47 -10.03
CA ILE A 223 10.41 1.83 -9.92
C ILE A 223 9.56 2.41 -8.78
N PHE A 224 10.04 3.47 -8.12
CA PHE A 224 9.31 4.14 -7.05
C PHE A 224 8.01 4.73 -7.59
N GLU A 225 6.89 4.41 -6.92
CA GLU A 225 5.57 4.79 -7.37
C GLU A 225 4.64 5.06 -6.18
N ASN A 226 4.10 6.26 -6.13
CA ASN A 226 3.00 6.56 -5.21
C ASN A 226 1.67 6.25 -5.89
N VAL A 227 0.66 5.86 -5.11
CA VAL A 227 -0.67 5.52 -5.60
C VAL A 227 -1.74 6.25 -4.79
N TRP A 228 -2.64 6.93 -5.49
CA TRP A 228 -3.75 7.66 -4.91
C TRP A 228 -5.07 6.99 -5.27
N TYR A 229 -5.90 6.72 -4.28
CA TYR A 229 -7.25 6.22 -4.53
C TYR A 229 -8.16 7.35 -5.00
N ASP A 230 -9.01 7.07 -5.97
CA ASP A 230 -9.94 8.02 -6.58
C ASP A 230 -11.08 8.41 -5.62
N GLY A 231 -10.78 9.27 -4.69
CA GLY A 231 -11.71 9.77 -3.70
C GLY A 231 -11.48 11.25 -3.41
N THR A 232 -10.44 11.59 -2.65
CA THR A 232 -10.15 12.98 -2.32
C THR A 232 -9.43 13.68 -3.46
N GLN A 233 -10.00 14.78 -3.91
CA GLN A 233 -9.43 15.68 -4.92
C GLN A 233 -8.48 16.70 -4.27
N GLU A 234 -7.63 17.37 -5.07
CA GLU A 234 -6.67 18.35 -4.56
C GLU A 234 -7.32 19.48 -3.75
N ASN A 235 -8.53 19.89 -4.11
CA ASN A 235 -9.29 20.94 -3.39
C ASN A 235 -9.88 20.46 -2.04
N GLY A 236 -9.65 19.19 -1.66
CA GLY A 236 -10.13 18.58 -0.42
C GLY A 236 -11.59 18.12 -0.48
N SER A 237 -12.25 18.20 -1.63
CA SER A 237 -13.55 17.54 -1.78
C SER A 237 -13.34 16.04 -1.99
N ARG A 238 -14.32 15.24 -1.55
CA ARG A 238 -14.35 13.81 -1.83
C ARG A 238 -15.43 13.55 -2.87
N TYR A 239 -14.99 13.05 -4.00
CA TYR A 239 -15.87 12.62 -5.07
C TYR A 239 -15.18 11.50 -5.86
N PHE A 240 -15.88 10.40 -6.07
CA PHE A 240 -15.36 9.28 -6.85
C PHE A 240 -15.65 9.50 -8.33
N ASP A 241 -14.67 9.98 -9.05
CA ASP A 241 -14.80 10.28 -10.49
C ASP A 241 -14.85 9.00 -11.34
N GLN A 242 -14.42 7.86 -10.81
CA GLN A 242 -14.40 6.54 -11.47
C GLN A 242 -13.47 6.49 -12.70
N GLY A 243 -12.66 7.49 -12.89
CA GLY A 243 -11.79 7.68 -14.03
C GLY A 243 -10.94 8.93 -13.86
N LEU A 244 -10.07 9.19 -14.82
CA LEU A 244 -9.30 10.44 -14.83
C LEU A 244 -10.11 11.57 -15.43
N THR A 245 -10.28 12.64 -14.67
CA THR A 245 -11.06 13.82 -15.03
C THR A 245 -10.30 15.12 -14.72
N ASP A 246 -10.89 16.26 -15.01
CA ASP A 246 -10.32 17.55 -14.59
C ASP A 246 -10.30 17.73 -13.07
N ASN A 247 -11.15 17.02 -12.33
CA ASN A 247 -11.24 17.15 -10.87
C ASN A 247 -10.08 16.46 -10.15
N ASN A 248 -9.61 15.30 -10.65
CA ASN A 248 -8.58 14.50 -10.00
C ASN A 248 -7.23 14.47 -10.73
N LYS A 249 -7.11 15.12 -11.91
CA LYS A 249 -5.85 15.15 -12.68
C LYS A 249 -4.67 15.71 -11.90
N ASN A 250 -4.89 16.62 -10.95
CA ASN A 250 -3.81 17.23 -10.18
C ASN A 250 -3.17 16.26 -9.18
N VAL A 251 -3.94 15.32 -8.59
CA VAL A 251 -3.38 14.28 -7.73
C VAL A 251 -2.68 13.18 -8.52
N PHE A 252 -3.02 13.00 -9.78
CA PHE A 252 -2.26 12.18 -10.73
C PHE A 252 -0.97 12.90 -11.18
N GLY A 253 -1.09 14.20 -11.49
CA GLY A 253 0.00 15.07 -11.89
C GLY A 253 0.27 15.03 -13.40
N VAL A 254 0.99 16.03 -13.87
CA VAL A 254 1.40 16.16 -15.28
C VAL A 254 2.84 15.66 -15.47
N GLU A 255 3.29 15.50 -16.72
CA GLU A 255 4.67 15.16 -17.03
C GLU A 255 5.66 16.10 -16.33
N GLY A 256 6.67 15.53 -15.69
CA GLY A 256 7.69 16.27 -14.91
C GLY A 256 7.20 16.76 -13.54
N SER A 257 5.92 16.54 -13.23
CA SER A 257 5.29 16.84 -11.94
C SER A 257 4.34 15.72 -11.52
N GLU A 258 4.75 14.48 -11.76
CA GLU A 258 4.03 13.29 -11.40
C GLU A 258 3.91 13.20 -9.88
N ALA A 259 2.68 13.14 -9.37
CA ALA A 259 2.43 13.00 -7.95
C ALA A 259 2.20 11.54 -7.56
N ALA A 260 1.24 10.89 -8.22
CA ALA A 260 0.88 9.50 -7.95
C ALA A 260 0.30 8.83 -9.20
N SER A 261 0.20 7.52 -9.18
CA SER A 261 -0.72 6.76 -10.02
C SER A 261 -2.13 6.87 -9.46
N LEU A 262 -3.14 6.65 -10.27
CA LEU A 262 -4.53 6.80 -9.85
C LEU A 262 -5.25 5.45 -9.85
N PHE A 263 -5.74 5.06 -8.68
CA PHE A 263 -6.53 3.84 -8.50
C PHE A 263 -8.01 4.21 -8.51
N PHE A 264 -8.72 3.88 -9.61
CA PHE A 264 -10.13 4.19 -9.77
C PHE A 264 -11.02 3.44 -8.79
N ASN A 265 -12.04 4.09 -8.29
CA ASN A 265 -13.12 3.42 -7.60
C ASN A 265 -13.88 2.45 -8.55
N TYR A 266 -14.71 1.59 -8.04
CA TYR A 266 -15.15 0.31 -8.63
C TYR A 266 -16.26 0.39 -9.69
N ASN A 267 -16.73 1.61 -10.07
CA ASN A 267 -17.78 1.82 -11.09
C ASN A 267 -17.29 2.40 -12.43
N TRP A 268 -16.02 2.16 -12.76
CA TRP A 268 -15.34 2.64 -13.97
C TRP A 268 -15.84 2.00 -15.28
N ASN A 269 -16.63 0.96 -15.24
CA ASN A 269 -17.00 0.06 -16.34
C ASN A 269 -17.87 0.69 -17.44
N ARG A 270 -17.60 1.94 -17.80
CA ARG A 270 -18.29 2.72 -18.84
C ARG A 270 -17.31 3.07 -19.97
N PRO A 271 -17.61 2.67 -21.24
CA PRO A 271 -16.70 2.90 -22.37
C PRO A 271 -16.26 4.37 -22.51
N TRP A 272 -17.21 5.28 -22.40
CA TRP A 272 -16.94 6.71 -22.54
C TRP A 272 -15.98 7.24 -21.46
N LEU A 273 -16.09 6.75 -20.23
CA LEU A 273 -15.25 7.17 -19.11
C LEU A 273 -13.82 6.66 -19.27
N LEU A 274 -13.65 5.42 -19.75
CA LEU A 274 -12.33 4.87 -20.06
C LEU A 274 -11.66 5.62 -21.22
N SER A 275 -12.41 5.93 -22.28
CA SER A 275 -11.90 6.76 -23.38
C SER A 275 -11.47 8.14 -22.90
N GLN A 276 -12.33 8.82 -22.14
CA GLN A 276 -12.03 10.13 -21.57
C GLN A 276 -10.78 10.09 -20.66
N SER A 277 -10.64 9.05 -19.85
CA SER A 277 -9.47 8.88 -18.96
C SER A 277 -8.17 8.74 -19.74
N VAL A 278 -8.18 7.97 -20.84
CA VAL A 278 -7.03 7.80 -21.72
C VAL A 278 -6.68 9.10 -22.46
N GLU A 279 -7.69 9.79 -22.98
CA GLU A 279 -7.50 11.09 -23.67
C GLU A 279 -6.95 12.14 -22.69
N LYS A 280 -7.51 12.23 -21.48
CA LYS A 280 -7.03 13.13 -20.44
C LYS A 280 -5.60 12.83 -20.03
N ALA A 281 -5.22 11.56 -19.87
CA ALA A 281 -3.84 11.18 -19.58
C ALA A 281 -2.89 11.63 -20.69
N LYS A 282 -3.26 11.45 -21.95
CA LYS A 282 -2.49 11.92 -23.10
C LYS A 282 -2.39 13.44 -23.16
N GLU A 283 -3.50 14.16 -22.90
CA GLU A 283 -3.53 15.62 -22.84
C GLU A 283 -2.51 16.19 -21.85
N ILE A 284 -2.35 15.55 -20.70
CA ILE A 284 -1.40 15.96 -19.67
C ILE A 284 -0.05 15.25 -19.77
N HIS A 285 0.21 14.58 -20.87
CA HIS A 285 1.46 13.85 -21.16
C HIS A 285 1.83 12.80 -20.11
N ARG A 286 0.83 12.06 -19.60
CA ARG A 286 1.00 10.94 -18.68
C ARG A 286 0.68 9.63 -19.38
N ASP A 287 1.43 8.59 -19.04
CA ASP A 287 1.13 7.23 -19.51
C ASP A 287 -0.15 6.72 -18.84
N PRO A 288 -1.19 6.36 -19.63
CA PRO A 288 -2.43 5.83 -19.08
C PRO A 288 -2.29 4.46 -18.39
N LEU A 289 -1.15 3.75 -18.55
CA LEU A 289 -0.88 2.53 -17.80
C LEU A 289 -0.68 2.76 -16.29
N TYR A 290 -0.52 4.01 -15.86
CA TYR A 290 -0.53 4.39 -14.44
C TYR A 290 -1.93 4.71 -13.89
N LEU A 291 -2.98 4.47 -14.68
CA LEU A 291 -4.37 4.46 -14.26
C LEU A 291 -4.78 3.01 -13.99
N TYR A 292 -5.31 2.75 -12.82
CA TYR A 292 -5.68 1.40 -12.38
C TYR A 292 -7.20 1.29 -12.23
N ALA A 293 -7.84 0.49 -13.06
CA ALA A 293 -9.25 0.15 -12.93
C ALA A 293 -9.45 -0.70 -11.66
N GLY A 294 -10.07 -0.14 -10.65
CA GLY A 294 -10.25 -0.78 -9.35
C GLY A 294 -11.24 -1.93 -9.38
N ILE A 295 -10.88 -3.03 -8.75
CA ILE A 295 -11.74 -4.20 -8.55
C ILE A 295 -11.74 -4.50 -7.06
N ASN A 296 -12.92 -4.41 -6.44
CA ASN A 296 -13.07 -4.76 -5.04
C ASN A 296 -13.20 -6.27 -4.89
N MET A 297 -12.17 -6.87 -4.31
CA MET A 297 -12.06 -8.31 -4.02
C MET A 297 -12.28 -8.62 -2.53
N GLN A 298 -12.79 -7.67 -1.78
CA GLN A 298 -13.00 -7.82 -0.35
C GLN A 298 -13.94 -9.00 -0.08
N GLY A 299 -13.51 -9.94 0.78
CA GLY A 299 -14.22 -11.19 0.99
C GLY A 299 -13.92 -12.28 -0.03
N GLY A 300 -12.92 -12.09 -0.90
CA GLY A 300 -12.41 -13.10 -1.83
C GLY A 300 -13.14 -13.18 -3.17
N GLU A 301 -14.19 -12.39 -3.36
CA GLU A 301 -14.93 -12.33 -4.63
C GLU A 301 -15.03 -10.90 -5.16
N PRO A 302 -15.06 -10.72 -6.48
CA PRO A 302 -15.36 -9.41 -7.04
C PRO A 302 -16.76 -8.96 -6.62
N HIS A 303 -16.85 -7.84 -5.92
CA HIS A 303 -18.14 -7.24 -5.56
C HIS A 303 -18.85 -6.58 -6.74
N SER A 304 -18.14 -6.37 -7.83
CA SER A 304 -18.68 -5.93 -9.11
C SER A 304 -18.15 -6.85 -10.20
N THR A 305 -18.97 -7.17 -11.18
CA THR A 305 -18.53 -8.00 -12.32
C THR A 305 -17.49 -7.24 -13.13
N PRO A 306 -16.22 -7.66 -13.11
CA PRO A 306 -15.19 -7.00 -13.91
C PRO A 306 -15.50 -7.17 -15.40
N ARG A 307 -15.55 -6.07 -16.12
CA ARG A 307 -15.78 -6.10 -17.57
C ARG A 307 -14.46 -6.24 -18.34
N TRP A 308 -13.85 -7.41 -18.26
CA TRP A 308 -12.57 -7.72 -18.88
C TRP A 308 -12.56 -7.46 -20.39
N THR A 309 -13.66 -7.81 -21.07
CA THR A 309 -13.83 -7.58 -22.50
C THR A 309 -13.87 -6.11 -22.87
N LEU A 310 -14.29 -5.25 -21.96
CA LEU A 310 -14.23 -3.81 -22.13
C LEU A 310 -12.82 -3.29 -21.84
N LEU A 311 -12.26 -3.63 -20.67
CA LEU A 311 -11.00 -3.09 -20.21
C LEU A 311 -9.82 -3.44 -21.15
N LYS A 312 -9.84 -4.61 -21.79
CA LYS A 312 -8.79 -5.01 -22.75
C LYS A 312 -8.57 -4.03 -23.91
N ASN A 313 -9.59 -3.22 -24.23
CA ASN A 313 -9.53 -2.28 -25.36
C ASN A 313 -8.88 -0.94 -25.00
N TYR A 314 -8.55 -0.72 -23.73
CA TYR A 314 -7.97 0.53 -23.25
C TYR A 314 -6.62 0.29 -22.59
N PRO A 315 -5.63 1.17 -22.74
CA PRO A 315 -4.33 1.08 -22.05
C PRO A 315 -4.45 1.53 -20.59
N ILE A 316 -5.38 0.94 -19.86
CA ILE A 316 -5.63 1.16 -18.43
C ILE A 316 -5.30 -0.13 -17.70
N SER A 317 -4.58 -0.04 -16.64
CA SER A 317 -4.09 -1.15 -15.81
C SER A 317 -5.16 -1.65 -14.85
N ILE A 318 -4.82 -2.63 -14.02
CA ILE A 318 -5.75 -3.32 -13.10
C ILE A 318 -5.31 -3.04 -11.67
N GLY A 319 -6.27 -2.63 -10.83
CA GLY A 319 -6.09 -2.48 -9.39
C GLY A 319 -6.97 -3.46 -8.62
N LEU A 320 -6.37 -4.30 -7.79
CA LEU A 320 -7.12 -5.20 -6.90
C LEU A 320 -7.09 -4.65 -5.48
N TRP A 321 -8.25 -4.53 -4.89
CA TRP A 321 -8.41 -4.20 -3.47
C TRP A 321 -8.98 -5.38 -2.70
N GLY A 322 -8.34 -5.72 -1.57
CA GLY A 322 -8.84 -6.73 -0.68
C GLY A 322 -8.80 -8.14 -1.25
N ALA A 323 -7.87 -8.44 -2.16
CA ALA A 323 -7.61 -9.79 -2.61
C ALA A 323 -7.00 -10.58 -1.45
N HIS A 324 -7.87 -11.07 -0.59
CA HIS A 324 -7.50 -11.80 0.61
C HIS A 324 -6.94 -13.19 0.31
N SER A 325 -6.35 -13.78 1.34
CA SER A 325 -5.92 -15.16 1.31
C SER A 325 -7.08 -16.12 0.97
N GLN A 326 -6.72 -17.27 0.47
CA GLN A 326 -7.66 -18.35 0.19
C GLN A 326 -8.54 -18.68 1.41
N ASN A 327 -7.99 -18.63 2.61
CA ASN A 327 -8.74 -18.90 3.84
C ASN A 327 -9.89 -17.91 4.04
N MET A 328 -9.65 -16.60 3.85
CA MET A 328 -10.73 -15.61 3.98
C MET A 328 -11.80 -15.76 2.89
N PHE A 329 -11.42 -16.19 1.69
CA PHE A 329 -12.36 -16.49 0.64
C PHE A 329 -13.35 -17.57 1.04
N PHE A 330 -12.87 -18.67 1.61
CA PHE A 330 -13.73 -19.77 2.06
C PHE A 330 -14.52 -19.41 3.31
N GLU A 331 -13.93 -18.68 4.25
CA GLU A 331 -14.64 -18.19 5.44
C GLU A 331 -15.79 -17.24 5.09
N SER A 332 -15.63 -16.38 4.11
CA SER A 332 -16.69 -15.46 3.66
C SER A 332 -17.91 -16.19 3.08
N ARG A 333 -17.70 -17.41 2.59
CA ARG A 333 -18.77 -18.30 2.10
C ARG A 333 -19.39 -19.16 3.19
N GLY A 334 -18.99 -18.98 4.45
CA GLY A 334 -19.43 -19.82 5.55
C GLY A 334 -18.79 -21.22 5.58
N GLU A 335 -17.84 -21.46 4.75
CA GLU A 335 -17.05 -22.69 4.69
C GLU A 335 -15.97 -22.64 5.77
N LYS A 336 -16.38 -22.88 7.00
CA LYS A 336 -15.48 -22.99 8.13
C LYS A 336 -14.82 -24.37 8.08
N GLY A 337 -13.60 -24.40 7.72
CA GLY A 337 -12.83 -25.62 7.76
C GLY A 337 -11.36 -25.31 7.74
N SER A 338 -10.66 -25.86 8.66
CA SER A 338 -9.21 -25.77 8.75
C SER A 338 -8.50 -26.74 7.81
N ASP A 339 -9.24 -27.60 7.12
CA ASP A 339 -8.65 -28.60 6.25
C ASP A 339 -8.54 -28.06 4.81
N PRO A 340 -7.32 -27.77 4.33
CA PRO A 340 -7.10 -27.34 2.97
C PRO A 340 -7.54 -28.34 1.90
N GLU A 341 -7.65 -29.62 2.25
CA GLU A 341 -8.05 -30.68 1.30
C GLU A 341 -9.58 -30.72 1.09
N THR A 342 -10.34 -30.10 1.99
CA THR A 342 -11.81 -29.98 1.86
C THR A 342 -12.28 -28.67 1.27
N LYS A 343 -11.36 -27.78 0.90
CA LYS A 343 -11.66 -26.46 0.36
C LYS A 343 -11.38 -26.39 -1.17
#